data_dabd4cb5fbbdf017409abd82566fcd03
#
_entry.id   dabd4cb5fbbdf017409abd82566fcd03
#
_cell.length_a   1.000
_cell.length_b   1.000
_cell.length_c   1.000
_cell.angle_alpha   90.00
_cell.angle_beta   90.00
_cell.angle_gamma   90.00
#
_symmetry.space_group_name_H-M   'P 1'
#
loop_
_entity.id
_entity.type
_entity.pdbx_description
1 polymer ?
#
loop_
_entity_poly.entity_id
_entity_poly.type
_entity_poly.pdbx_seq_one_letter_code
_entity_poly.pdbx_strand_id
1 'polypeptide(L)'
;MGYLKALVDTLVNVANGLEERIADDANVLEGFERSVQLDGYSCGAQSAFMILSYYGKARSIDAVERALGTDEDGTTTGQILTLLRQRKLRPRVVAQAGMKHLTAAIRDGSPVLVSLDDEGHWGVVYGFARSHVYLADPSLGGSLTCRVPRADFHERWDRWAMIVGR
;
A
#
# COMPACT_ATOMS: atom_id res chain seq x y z
N MET A 1 11.80 -14.27 -14.36
CA MET A 1 11.47 -13.31 -13.28
C MET A 1 10.02 -13.41 -12.78
N GLY A 2 9.01 -13.64 -13.63
CA GLY A 2 7.60 -13.70 -13.21
C GLY A 2 7.23 -14.79 -12.19
N TYR A 3 7.82 -15.97 -12.30
CA TYR A 3 7.54 -17.09 -11.39
C TYR A 3 8.00 -16.85 -9.95
N LEU A 4 9.20 -16.29 -9.77
CA LEU A 4 9.74 -15.99 -8.45
C LEU A 4 8.90 -14.93 -7.74
N LYS A 5 8.50 -13.89 -8.47
CA LYS A 5 7.63 -12.84 -7.94
C LYS A 5 6.27 -13.42 -7.52
N ALA A 6 5.61 -14.20 -8.37
CA ALA A 6 4.33 -14.83 -8.06
C ALA A 6 4.40 -15.73 -6.83
N LEU A 7 5.50 -16.48 -6.68
CA LEU A 7 5.72 -17.32 -5.51
C LEU A 7 5.88 -16.47 -4.24
N VAL A 8 6.68 -15.40 -4.30
CA VAL A 8 6.89 -14.48 -3.17
C VAL A 8 5.57 -13.80 -2.79
N ASP A 9 4.81 -13.28 -3.75
CA ASP A 9 3.50 -12.67 -3.50
C ASP A 9 2.54 -13.68 -2.85
N THR A 10 2.52 -14.92 -3.32
CA THR A 10 1.68 -15.99 -2.73
C THR A 10 2.07 -16.29 -1.29
N LEU A 11 3.37 -16.47 -1.01
CA LEU A 11 3.86 -16.73 0.34
C LEU A 11 3.56 -15.58 1.30
N VAL A 12 3.75 -14.34 0.84
CA VAL A 12 3.44 -13.14 1.59
C VAL A 12 1.94 -13.09 1.93
N ASN A 13 1.06 -13.33 0.96
CA ASN A 13 -0.39 -13.29 1.18
C ASN A 13 -0.85 -14.42 2.12
N VAL A 14 -0.27 -15.62 2.04
CA VAL A 14 -0.56 -16.72 2.99
C VAL A 14 -0.12 -16.35 4.41
N ALA A 15 1.09 -15.84 4.58
CA ALA A 15 1.59 -15.41 5.88
C ALA A 15 0.71 -14.34 6.51
N ASN A 16 0.26 -13.35 5.71
CA ASN A 16 -0.64 -12.28 6.16
C ASN A 16 -2.01 -12.79 6.57
N GLY A 17 -2.60 -13.68 5.79
CA GLY A 17 -3.89 -14.26 6.15
C GLY A 17 -3.86 -15.02 7.48
N LEU A 18 -2.69 -15.50 7.91
CA LEU A 18 -2.50 -16.07 9.24
C LEU A 18 -2.35 -14.98 10.31
N GLU A 19 -1.60 -13.91 10.05
CA GLU A 19 -1.44 -12.79 10.98
C GLU A 19 -2.75 -12.03 11.21
N GLU A 20 -3.53 -11.78 10.17
CA GLU A 20 -4.82 -11.09 10.23
C GLU A 20 -5.84 -11.84 11.11
N ARG A 21 -5.84 -13.18 11.09
CA ARG A 21 -6.75 -14.00 11.90
C ARG A 21 -6.45 -14.00 13.41
N ILE A 22 -5.28 -13.52 13.81
CA ILE A 22 -4.85 -13.55 15.21
C ILE A 22 -5.23 -12.26 15.96
N ALA A 23 -5.64 -11.21 15.26
CA ALA A 23 -5.98 -9.93 15.87
C ALA A 23 -7.50 -9.73 15.99
N ASP A 24 -8.06 -10.09 17.13
CA ASP A 24 -9.51 -10.00 17.41
C ASP A 24 -10.09 -8.57 17.31
N ASP A 25 -9.24 -7.53 17.32
CA ASP A 25 -9.65 -6.11 17.25
C ASP A 25 -9.26 -5.43 15.94
N ALA A 26 -8.84 -6.20 14.94
CA ALA A 26 -8.38 -5.65 13.67
C ALA A 26 -9.54 -5.21 12.78
N ASN A 27 -9.39 -4.05 12.18
CA ASN A 27 -10.21 -3.58 11.07
C ASN A 27 -9.33 -3.54 9.82
N VAL A 28 -9.51 -4.51 8.94
CA VAL A 28 -8.67 -4.74 7.75
C VAL A 28 -9.58 -4.74 6.51
N LEU A 29 -9.12 -4.15 5.43
CA LEU A 29 -9.84 -4.16 4.15
C LEU A 29 -9.88 -5.58 3.60
N GLU A 30 -11.07 -6.17 3.57
CA GLU A 30 -11.28 -7.51 3.06
C GLU A 30 -10.92 -7.59 1.57
N GLY A 31 -10.17 -8.63 1.20
CA GLY A 31 -9.71 -8.83 -0.18
C GLY A 31 -8.58 -7.92 -0.62
N PHE A 32 -7.95 -7.16 0.28
CA PHE A 32 -6.75 -6.41 -0.05
C PHE A 32 -5.54 -7.35 -0.15
N GLU A 33 -4.92 -7.39 -1.32
CA GLU A 33 -3.76 -8.23 -1.59
C GLU A 33 -2.48 -7.40 -1.65
N ARG A 34 -1.42 -7.89 -1.00
CA ARG A 34 -0.10 -7.26 -1.01
C ARG A 34 0.73 -7.73 -2.18
N SER A 35 1.62 -6.87 -2.67
CA SER A 35 2.58 -7.15 -3.74
C SER A 35 3.97 -6.69 -3.33
N VAL A 36 5.00 -7.33 -3.85
CA VAL A 36 6.41 -7.11 -3.51
C VAL A 36 7.18 -6.62 -4.72
N GLN A 37 8.00 -5.58 -4.53
CA GLN A 37 8.97 -5.16 -5.54
C GLN A 37 10.22 -6.05 -5.48
N LEU A 38 10.84 -6.30 -6.63
CA LEU A 38 12.10 -7.03 -6.74
C LEU A 38 13.28 -6.13 -7.18
N ASP A 39 13.04 -4.82 -7.23
CA ASP A 39 14.00 -3.79 -7.58
C ASP A 39 14.06 -2.72 -6.49
N GLY A 40 14.86 -1.67 -6.69
CA GLY A 40 15.05 -0.59 -5.72
C GLY A 40 14.15 0.64 -5.94
N TYR A 41 13.28 0.66 -6.96
CA TYR A 41 12.60 1.90 -7.39
C TYR A 41 11.08 1.77 -7.62
N SER A 42 10.53 0.57 -7.75
CA SER A 42 9.11 0.40 -8.15
C SER A 42 8.10 0.45 -6.98
N CYS A 43 8.50 0.90 -5.78
CA CYS A 43 7.60 0.95 -4.61
C CYS A 43 6.30 1.72 -4.87
N GLY A 44 6.37 2.85 -5.59
CA GLY A 44 5.20 3.64 -5.96
C GLY A 44 4.28 2.91 -6.93
N ALA A 45 4.84 2.24 -7.94
CA ALA A 45 4.07 1.43 -8.89
C ALA A 45 3.42 0.21 -8.22
N GLN A 46 4.14 -0.48 -7.35
CA GLN A 46 3.60 -1.60 -6.57
C GLN A 46 2.47 -1.14 -5.65
N SER A 47 2.64 -0.02 -4.97
CA SER A 47 1.60 0.56 -4.10
C SER A 47 0.36 0.96 -4.90
N ALA A 48 0.52 1.60 -6.05
CA ALA A 48 -0.59 1.92 -6.95
C ALA A 48 -1.27 0.66 -7.49
N PHE A 49 -0.49 -0.38 -7.84
CA PHE A 49 -1.01 -1.67 -8.29
C PHE A 49 -1.87 -2.34 -7.22
N MET A 50 -1.42 -2.39 -5.96
CA MET A 50 -2.19 -2.95 -4.86
C MET A 50 -3.54 -2.25 -4.69
N ILE A 51 -3.56 -0.91 -4.72
CA ILE A 51 -4.79 -0.11 -4.63
C ILE A 51 -5.71 -0.36 -5.83
N LEU A 52 -5.18 -0.35 -7.05
CA LEU A 52 -5.96 -0.59 -8.26
C LEU A 52 -6.51 -2.01 -8.30
N SER A 53 -5.74 -3.01 -7.85
CA SER A 53 -6.18 -4.41 -7.76
C SER A 53 -7.33 -4.57 -6.77
N TYR A 54 -7.24 -3.94 -5.60
CA TYR A 54 -8.31 -3.92 -4.60
C TYR A 54 -9.64 -3.42 -5.18
N TYR A 55 -9.60 -2.43 -6.07
CA TYR A 55 -10.78 -1.92 -6.76
C TYR A 55 -11.12 -2.64 -8.07
N GLY A 56 -10.41 -3.71 -8.42
CA GLY A 56 -10.61 -4.44 -9.69
C GLY A 56 -10.25 -3.64 -10.94
N LYS A 57 -9.31 -2.70 -10.83
CA LYS A 57 -8.94 -1.75 -11.90
C LYS A 57 -7.50 -1.92 -12.44
N ALA A 58 -6.77 -2.93 -11.98
CA ALA A 58 -5.48 -3.33 -12.53
C ALA A 58 -5.53 -4.76 -13.07
N ARG A 59 -4.77 -5.03 -14.13
CA ARG A 59 -4.61 -6.38 -14.72
C ARG A 59 -3.25 -6.99 -14.41
N SER A 60 -2.21 -6.16 -14.37
CA SER A 60 -0.84 -6.56 -14.06
C SER A 60 -0.02 -5.39 -13.57
N ILE A 61 1.04 -5.67 -12.83
CA ILE A 61 2.01 -4.66 -12.39
C ILE A 61 2.69 -3.99 -13.60
N ASP A 62 3.10 -4.76 -14.61
CA ASP A 62 3.76 -4.22 -15.81
C ASP A 62 2.88 -3.19 -16.54
N ALA A 63 1.56 -3.38 -16.54
CA ALA A 63 0.64 -2.41 -17.14
C ALA A 63 0.53 -1.13 -16.28
N VAL A 64 0.66 -1.24 -14.96
CA VAL A 64 0.66 -0.09 -14.04
C VAL A 64 1.97 0.69 -14.15
N GLU A 65 3.12 0.01 -14.16
CA GLU A 65 4.44 0.63 -14.34
C GLU A 65 4.53 1.42 -15.64
N ARG A 66 4.10 0.82 -16.75
CA ARG A 66 4.04 1.53 -18.05
C ARG A 66 3.09 2.74 -18.03
N ALA A 67 1.94 2.60 -17.39
CA ALA A 67 0.97 3.69 -17.29
C ALA A 67 1.44 4.85 -16.40
N LEU A 68 2.24 4.56 -15.39
CA LEU A 68 2.88 5.54 -14.52
C LEU A 68 4.11 6.18 -15.17
N GLY A 69 4.78 5.47 -16.09
CA GLY A 69 6.10 5.86 -16.60
C GLY A 69 7.18 5.68 -15.52
N THR A 70 7.04 4.66 -14.69
CA THR A 70 8.01 4.33 -13.62
C THR A 70 9.37 3.97 -14.24
N ASP A 71 10.42 4.55 -13.72
CA ASP A 71 11.82 4.33 -14.10
C ASP A 71 12.72 4.19 -12.86
N GLU A 72 14.03 4.29 -13.02
CA GLU A 72 15.01 4.16 -11.93
C GLU A 72 14.90 5.29 -10.88
N ASP A 73 14.29 6.43 -11.25
CA ASP A 73 14.00 7.55 -10.33
C ASP A 73 12.68 7.31 -9.54
N GLY A 74 11.98 6.22 -9.82
CA GLY A 74 10.77 5.81 -9.12
C GLY A 74 9.48 6.37 -9.70
N THR A 75 8.54 6.68 -8.83
CA THR A 75 7.20 7.15 -9.21
C THR A 75 6.78 8.33 -8.33
N THR A 76 6.45 9.44 -8.94
CA THR A 76 6.03 10.66 -8.23
C THR A 76 4.56 10.59 -7.76
N THR A 77 4.23 11.38 -6.75
CA THR A 77 2.85 11.61 -6.30
C THR A 77 1.92 12.01 -7.45
N GLY A 78 2.38 12.87 -8.35
CA GLY A 78 1.60 13.39 -9.47
C GLY A 78 1.22 12.29 -10.48
N GLN A 79 2.14 11.39 -10.78
CA GLN A 79 1.90 10.23 -11.65
C GLN A 79 0.86 9.30 -11.04
N ILE A 80 1.01 8.95 -9.76
CA ILE A 80 0.06 8.09 -9.04
C ILE A 80 -1.33 8.73 -9.01
N LEU A 81 -1.41 10.01 -8.61
CA LEU A 81 -2.66 10.76 -8.54
C LEU A 81 -3.39 10.78 -9.89
N THR A 82 -2.64 11.03 -10.97
CA THR A 82 -3.17 11.09 -12.34
C THR A 82 -3.71 9.73 -12.77
N LEU A 83 -2.95 8.66 -12.55
CA LEU A 83 -3.38 7.31 -12.91
C LEU A 83 -4.64 6.88 -12.15
N LEU A 84 -4.70 7.12 -10.84
CA LEU A 84 -5.88 6.77 -10.03
C LEU A 84 -7.14 7.49 -10.52
N ARG A 85 -7.03 8.78 -10.88
CA ARG A 85 -8.14 9.55 -11.47
C ARG A 85 -8.56 9.03 -12.85
N GLN A 86 -7.61 8.70 -13.72
CA GLN A 86 -7.89 8.08 -15.02
C GLN A 86 -8.63 6.74 -14.88
N ARG A 87 -8.37 6.01 -13.80
CA ARG A 87 -9.07 4.76 -13.43
C ARG A 87 -10.38 5.02 -12.69
N LYS A 88 -10.87 6.27 -12.66
CA LYS A 88 -12.13 6.69 -12.04
C LYS A 88 -12.19 6.39 -10.53
N LEU A 89 -11.06 6.54 -9.86
CA LEU A 89 -10.97 6.59 -8.40
C LEU A 89 -10.91 8.03 -7.92
N ARG A 90 -11.16 8.24 -6.63
CA ARG A 90 -11.20 9.56 -5.99
C ARG A 90 -10.08 9.72 -4.96
N PRO A 91 -8.83 9.89 -5.40
CA PRO A 91 -7.71 10.13 -4.49
C PRO A 91 -7.83 11.52 -3.85
N ARG A 92 -7.64 11.57 -2.53
CA ARG A 92 -7.61 12.81 -1.72
C ARG A 92 -6.35 12.85 -0.88
N VAL A 93 -5.52 13.85 -1.13
CA VAL A 93 -4.26 14.06 -0.40
C VAL A 93 -4.52 14.79 0.94
N VAL A 94 -3.83 14.35 1.98
CA VAL A 94 -3.80 14.95 3.31
C VAL A 94 -2.34 15.13 3.72
N ALA A 95 -1.82 16.36 3.68
CA ALA A 95 -0.40 16.65 3.89
C ALA A 95 0.05 16.54 5.36
N GLN A 96 -0.83 16.76 6.32
CA GLN A 96 -0.54 16.62 7.76
C GLN A 96 -1.51 15.61 8.37
N ALA A 97 -1.44 14.39 7.85
CA ALA A 97 -2.34 13.34 8.28
C ALA A 97 -2.01 12.87 9.71
N GLY A 98 -3.05 12.53 10.46
CA GLY A 98 -2.93 11.84 11.75
C GLY A 98 -3.62 10.49 11.68
N MET A 99 -3.39 9.63 12.66
CA MET A 99 -4.00 8.29 12.72
C MET A 99 -5.53 8.31 12.54
N LYS A 100 -6.21 9.36 13.01
CA LYS A 100 -7.66 9.52 12.80
C LYS A 100 -8.08 9.52 11.32
N HIS A 101 -7.24 10.07 10.44
CA HIS A 101 -7.52 10.09 9.00
C HIS A 101 -7.37 8.70 8.39
N LEU A 102 -6.32 7.94 8.81
CA LEU A 102 -6.10 6.57 8.35
C LEU A 102 -7.22 5.64 8.83
N THR A 103 -7.54 5.70 10.12
CA THR A 103 -8.58 4.83 10.70
C THR A 103 -9.97 5.12 10.13
N ALA A 104 -10.31 6.39 9.89
CA ALA A 104 -11.56 6.76 9.22
C ALA A 104 -11.60 6.20 7.80
N ALA A 105 -10.53 6.37 7.01
CA ALA A 105 -10.46 5.88 5.65
C ALA A 105 -10.65 4.36 5.57
N ILE A 106 -9.97 3.60 6.44
CA ILE A 106 -10.10 2.14 6.47
C ILE A 106 -11.53 1.72 6.84
N ARG A 107 -12.17 2.39 7.81
CA ARG A 107 -13.58 2.12 8.16
C ARG A 107 -14.53 2.40 7.00
N ASP A 108 -14.20 3.36 6.15
CA ASP A 108 -14.95 3.70 4.93
C ASP A 108 -14.58 2.80 3.73
N GLY A 109 -13.76 1.76 3.93
CA GLY A 109 -13.36 0.83 2.87
C GLY A 109 -12.33 1.39 1.90
N SER A 110 -11.57 2.43 2.30
CA SER A 110 -10.61 3.12 1.45
C SER A 110 -9.17 2.83 1.86
N PRO A 111 -8.33 2.20 1.02
CA PRO A 111 -6.91 2.06 1.26
C PRO A 111 -6.22 3.42 1.23
N VAL A 112 -5.11 3.53 1.95
CA VAL A 112 -4.38 4.79 2.10
C VAL A 112 -2.93 4.62 1.66
N LEU A 113 -2.54 5.27 0.56
CA LEU A 113 -1.14 5.40 0.17
C LEU A 113 -0.44 6.33 1.16
N VAL A 114 0.71 5.92 1.65
CA VAL A 114 1.51 6.68 2.62
C VAL A 114 2.95 6.85 2.13
N SER A 115 3.54 8.00 2.45
CA SER A 115 4.97 8.26 2.29
C SER A 115 5.70 7.87 3.56
N LEU A 116 6.81 7.20 3.41
CA LEU A 116 7.63 6.65 4.48
C LEU A 116 9.10 7.03 4.29
N ASP A 117 9.85 6.99 5.38
CA ASP A 117 11.31 7.03 5.38
C ASP A 117 11.87 8.30 4.69
N ASP A 118 11.44 9.47 5.14
CA ASP A 118 11.82 10.79 4.62
C ASP A 118 11.52 10.96 3.12
N GLU A 119 10.30 10.62 2.71
CA GLU A 119 9.81 10.66 1.33
C GLU A 119 10.55 9.69 0.37
N GLY A 120 11.32 8.77 0.93
CA GLY A 120 12.12 7.81 0.15
C GLY A 120 11.36 6.52 -0.23
N HIS A 121 10.16 6.29 0.34
CA HIS A 121 9.46 5.04 0.14
C HIS A 121 7.93 5.17 0.14
N TRP A 122 7.25 4.32 -0.64
CA TRP A 122 5.80 4.22 -0.69
C TRP A 122 5.30 2.92 -0.07
N GLY A 123 4.20 3.00 0.67
CA GLY A 123 3.47 1.86 1.18
C GLY A 123 1.96 2.12 1.20
N VAL A 124 1.18 1.10 1.52
CA VAL A 124 -0.28 1.21 1.61
C VAL A 124 -0.76 0.73 2.98
N VAL A 125 -1.41 1.61 3.73
CA VAL A 125 -2.16 1.21 4.92
C VAL A 125 -3.49 0.64 4.46
N TYR A 126 -3.78 -0.60 4.86
CA TYR A 126 -5.00 -1.31 4.51
C TYR A 126 -5.77 -1.85 5.74
N GLY A 127 -5.28 -1.54 6.93
CA GLY A 127 -5.95 -1.92 8.17
C GLY A 127 -5.31 -1.32 9.41
N PHE A 128 -5.98 -1.50 10.53
CA PHE A 128 -5.45 -1.13 11.84
C PHE A 128 -6.04 -2.03 12.95
N ALA A 129 -5.28 -2.16 14.02
CA ALA A 129 -5.71 -2.73 15.29
C ALA A 129 -5.37 -1.74 16.41
N ARG A 130 -5.66 -2.10 17.67
CA ARG A 130 -5.41 -1.24 18.83
C ARG A 130 -3.94 -0.78 18.90
N SER A 131 -2.99 -1.70 18.68
CA SER A 131 -1.55 -1.49 18.84
C SER A 131 -0.76 -1.49 17.55
N HIS A 132 -1.38 -1.84 16.42
CA HIS A 132 -0.71 -2.04 15.15
C HIS A 132 -1.39 -1.31 14.00
N VAL A 133 -0.62 -1.06 12.95
CA VAL A 133 -1.08 -0.67 11.61
C VAL A 133 -0.82 -1.85 10.67
N TYR A 134 -1.77 -2.18 9.82
CA TYR A 134 -1.57 -3.13 8.73
C TYR A 134 -1.03 -2.35 7.54
N LEU A 135 0.25 -2.54 7.26
CA LEU A 135 1.01 -1.86 6.22
C LEU A 135 1.43 -2.85 5.13
N ALA A 136 1.03 -2.59 3.91
CA ALA A 136 1.57 -3.24 2.74
C ALA A 136 2.79 -2.44 2.27
N ASP A 137 3.95 -2.81 2.77
CA ASP A 137 5.24 -2.29 2.35
C ASP A 137 5.75 -3.16 1.19
N PRO A 138 5.94 -2.61 -0.02
CA PRO A 138 6.35 -3.42 -1.18
C PRO A 138 7.81 -3.85 -1.16
N SER A 139 8.66 -3.30 -0.30
CA SER A 139 10.04 -3.75 -0.18
C SER A 139 10.13 -5.19 0.30
N LEU A 140 11.16 -5.92 -0.10
CA LEU A 140 11.32 -7.33 0.27
C LEU A 140 11.39 -7.49 1.80
N GLY A 141 12.12 -6.61 2.49
CA GLY A 141 12.21 -6.61 3.96
C GLY A 141 10.90 -6.26 4.64
N GLY A 142 10.23 -5.19 4.18
CA GLY A 142 8.95 -4.72 4.71
C GLY A 142 7.78 -5.66 4.43
N SER A 143 7.88 -6.48 3.39
CA SER A 143 6.85 -7.46 3.02
C SER A 143 6.80 -8.69 3.93
N LEU A 144 7.81 -8.92 4.77
CA LEU A 144 7.86 -10.07 5.67
C LEU A 144 6.84 -10.01 6.79
N THR A 145 6.37 -8.81 7.15
CA THR A 145 5.27 -8.63 8.10
C THR A 145 4.31 -7.55 7.63
N CYS A 146 3.03 -7.73 7.86
CA CYS A 146 2.03 -6.70 7.61
C CYS A 146 1.67 -5.93 8.88
N ARG A 147 1.90 -6.50 10.06
CA ARG A 147 1.57 -5.91 11.36
C ARG A 147 2.74 -5.10 11.88
N VAL A 148 2.65 -3.80 11.71
CA VAL A 148 3.68 -2.87 12.19
C VAL A 148 3.19 -2.22 13.50
N PRO A 149 3.95 -2.28 14.61
CA PRO A 149 3.62 -1.55 15.81
C PRO A 149 3.37 -0.07 15.51
N ARG A 150 2.39 0.55 16.15
CA ARG A 150 2.06 1.96 15.87
C ARG A 150 3.23 2.91 16.11
N ALA A 151 4.08 2.62 17.09
CA ALA A 151 5.27 3.42 17.37
C ALA A 151 6.23 3.39 16.16
N ASP A 152 6.56 2.18 15.68
CA ASP A 152 7.47 1.98 14.56
C ASP A 152 6.90 2.57 13.25
N PHE A 153 5.59 2.46 13.05
CA PHE A 153 4.92 3.10 11.92
C PHE A 153 5.05 4.63 12.01
N HIS A 154 4.86 5.22 13.21
CA HIS A 154 4.98 6.66 13.41
C HIS A 154 6.40 7.18 13.17
N GLU A 155 7.42 6.42 13.47
CA GLU A 155 8.82 6.79 13.22
C GLU A 155 9.14 6.85 11.72
N ARG A 156 8.52 5.97 10.93
CA ARG A 156 8.74 5.90 9.48
C ARG A 156 7.82 6.80 8.68
N TRP A 157 6.64 7.15 9.21
CA TRP A 157 5.59 7.82 8.46
C TRP A 157 5.77 9.34 8.40
N ASP A 158 5.94 9.89 7.22
CA ASP A 158 6.12 11.34 6.95
C ASP A 158 4.86 12.17 7.18
N ARG A 159 3.79 11.58 7.70
CA ARG A 159 2.49 12.22 7.92
C ARG A 159 1.84 12.74 6.65
N TRP A 160 2.26 12.22 5.52
CA TRP A 160 1.59 12.41 4.26
C TRP A 160 0.76 11.17 3.91
N ALA A 161 -0.46 11.40 3.39
CA ALA A 161 -1.37 10.32 3.04
C ALA A 161 -2.20 10.68 1.81
N MET A 162 -2.47 9.70 0.96
CA MET A 162 -3.47 9.79 -0.11
C MET A 162 -4.53 8.73 0.13
N ILE A 163 -5.71 9.17 0.57
CA ILE A 163 -6.87 8.32 0.78
C ILE A 163 -7.52 8.09 -0.59
N VAL A 164 -7.72 6.82 -0.95
CA VAL A 164 -8.24 6.48 -2.27
C VAL A 164 -9.62 5.85 -2.13
N GLY A 165 -10.66 6.61 -2.50
CA GLY A 165 -12.04 6.15 -2.56
C GLY A 165 -12.46 5.69 -3.98
N ARG A 166 -13.63 5.08 -4.08
CA ARG A 166 -14.29 4.78 -5.37
C ARG A 166 -14.82 6.01 -6.06
#